data_98e3a09d1d42bac4afbe74f71bc9a670
#
_entry.id   98e3a09d1d42bac4afbe74f71bc9a670
#
_cell.length_a   1.000
_cell.length_b   1.000
_cell.length_c   1.000
_cell.angle_alpha   90.00
_cell.angle_beta   90.00
_cell.angle_gamma   90.00
#
_symmetry.space_group_name_H-M   'P 1'
#
loop_
_entity.id
_entity.type
_entity.pdbx_description
1 polymer ?
#
loop_
_entity_poly.entity_id
_entity_poly.type
_entity_poly.pdbx_seq_one_letter_code
_entity_poly.pdbx_strand_id
1 'polypeptide(L)'
;MEIHDSVQKRHEEMTGWRRELHSRPELAFQEKWTSDFVAEKLESFGLPIHRGLAGTGVVATLKNGEGPSIGLRADMDALPLLEKNQFGHCSQNEGKMHACGHDGHTTMLLGAASVLAESPSFRGTVHFIFQPAEEGGGGGNVMVKEGLFEKFPVDAVYGMHNWPGMEPGEIGVHNGPVLAANDAFDLEIQGKGGHAAMPDLCIDPILAASQVVSALQSVVTRGINPVDSAVVTVTQIHAGDAYNVIPDSVKLCGSIRTFKKEVREKVISSMESVVKGVASGLGASAELRIKQGYPAPINTVQEAQKAASAAARVVGETKVILDAEPSTGSEDFAYMLQARPGCYIWLGNGNRDGGCMLHNPHYDFNDEILPIGTSYWVSLVEQELPIS
;
A
#
# COMPACT_ATOMS: atom_id res chain seq x y z
N MET A 1 19.53 -18.58 9.48
CA MET A 1 18.08 -18.55 9.21
C MET A 1 17.46 -19.67 10.02
N GLU A 2 16.55 -19.34 10.93
CA GLU A 2 15.82 -20.31 11.76
C GLU A 2 14.34 -20.30 11.35
N ILE A 3 14.00 -21.12 10.38
CA ILE A 3 12.59 -21.36 10.02
C ILE A 3 11.99 -22.27 11.08
N HIS A 4 10.82 -21.90 11.60
CA HIS A 4 10.11 -22.71 12.60
C HIS A 4 9.74 -24.07 12.00
N ASP A 5 10.07 -25.18 12.66
CA ASP A 5 9.87 -26.56 12.13
C ASP A 5 8.44 -26.84 11.68
N SER A 6 7.44 -26.37 12.44
CA SER A 6 6.02 -26.53 12.08
C SER A 6 5.63 -25.71 10.84
N VAL A 7 6.30 -24.58 10.58
CA VAL A 7 6.13 -23.78 9.37
C VAL A 7 6.73 -24.50 8.18
N GLN A 8 7.96 -25.01 8.32
CA GLN A 8 8.66 -25.71 7.24
C GLN A 8 7.86 -26.94 6.76
N LYS A 9 7.23 -27.68 7.67
CA LYS A 9 6.36 -28.82 7.33
C LYS A 9 5.11 -28.44 6.53
N ARG A 10 4.69 -27.19 6.59
CA ARG A 10 3.51 -26.67 5.87
C ARG A 10 3.84 -25.99 4.56
N HIS A 11 5.13 -25.91 4.16
CA HIS A 11 5.53 -25.18 2.97
C HIS A 11 4.79 -25.62 1.71
N GLU A 12 4.68 -26.93 1.45
CA GLU A 12 3.97 -27.46 0.30
C GLU A 12 2.46 -27.11 0.34
N GLU A 13 1.83 -27.20 1.52
CA GLU A 13 0.43 -26.84 1.70
C GLU A 13 0.22 -25.33 1.47
N MET A 14 1.06 -24.48 2.04
CA MET A 14 1.03 -23.02 1.82
C MET A 14 1.25 -22.65 0.35
N THR A 15 2.18 -23.32 -0.32
CA THR A 15 2.37 -23.16 -1.78
C THR A 15 1.09 -23.48 -2.55
N GLY A 16 0.37 -24.54 -2.14
CA GLY A 16 -0.93 -24.86 -2.70
C GLY A 16 -1.96 -23.75 -2.51
N TRP A 17 -2.07 -23.18 -1.30
CA TRP A 17 -2.99 -22.07 -1.00
C TRP A 17 -2.67 -20.84 -1.82
N ARG A 18 -1.39 -20.42 -1.88
CA ARG A 18 -0.95 -19.24 -2.64
C ARG A 18 -1.29 -19.39 -4.13
N ARG A 19 -1.01 -20.55 -4.71
CA ARG A 19 -1.29 -20.82 -6.13
C ARG A 19 -2.79 -20.90 -6.42
N GLU A 20 -3.59 -21.37 -5.47
CA GLU A 20 -5.05 -21.38 -5.60
C GLU A 20 -5.62 -19.96 -5.56
N LEU A 21 -5.13 -19.10 -4.63
CA LEU A 21 -5.46 -17.68 -4.58
C LEU A 21 -5.05 -16.97 -5.87
N HIS A 22 -3.81 -17.19 -6.35
CA HIS A 22 -3.30 -16.60 -7.59
C HIS A 22 -4.15 -16.94 -8.81
N SER A 23 -4.66 -18.17 -8.88
CA SER A 23 -5.49 -18.62 -10.00
C SER A 23 -6.89 -17.97 -10.01
N ARG A 24 -7.34 -17.38 -8.93
CA ARG A 24 -8.69 -16.81 -8.76
C ARG A 24 -8.69 -15.38 -8.26
N PRO A 25 -7.96 -14.47 -8.92
CA PRO A 25 -7.84 -13.08 -8.47
C PRO A 25 -9.18 -12.35 -8.54
N GLU A 26 -9.49 -11.59 -7.49
CA GLU A 26 -10.68 -10.75 -7.39
C GLU A 26 -10.28 -9.31 -7.10
N LEU A 27 -11.02 -8.34 -7.67
CA LEU A 27 -10.71 -6.92 -7.53
C LEU A 27 -11.26 -6.35 -6.21
N ALA A 28 -10.76 -5.18 -5.87
CA ALA A 28 -11.15 -4.39 -4.70
C ALA A 28 -12.66 -4.42 -4.43
N PHE A 29 -13.05 -4.79 -3.21
CA PHE A 29 -14.43 -5.00 -2.73
C PHE A 29 -15.24 -6.10 -3.45
N GLN A 30 -14.59 -6.93 -4.26
CA GLN A 30 -15.22 -8.05 -4.97
C GLN A 30 -14.62 -9.40 -4.56
N GLU A 31 -13.77 -9.44 -3.54
CA GLU A 31 -13.00 -10.59 -3.06
C GLU A 31 -13.89 -11.61 -2.31
N LYS A 32 -14.98 -12.06 -2.95
CA LYS A 32 -15.98 -12.94 -2.31
C LYS A 32 -15.43 -14.33 -2.11
N TRP A 33 -14.90 -14.93 -3.18
CA TRP A 33 -14.32 -16.25 -3.14
C TRP A 33 -13.07 -16.27 -2.24
N THR A 34 -12.21 -15.24 -2.35
CA THR A 34 -11.02 -15.08 -1.50
C THR A 34 -11.39 -14.98 -0.02
N SER A 35 -12.41 -14.18 0.30
CA SER A 35 -12.96 -14.06 1.65
C SER A 35 -13.51 -15.39 2.19
N ASP A 36 -14.23 -16.16 1.34
CA ASP A 36 -14.74 -17.47 1.70
C ASP A 36 -13.59 -18.46 1.93
N PHE A 37 -12.60 -18.49 1.05
CA PHE A 37 -11.41 -19.33 1.19
C PHE A 37 -10.64 -19.05 2.49
N VAL A 38 -10.39 -17.78 2.80
CA VAL A 38 -9.73 -17.35 4.04
C VAL A 38 -10.54 -17.77 5.26
N ALA A 39 -11.86 -17.53 5.24
CA ALA A 39 -12.76 -17.89 6.32
C ALA A 39 -12.77 -19.40 6.59
N GLU A 40 -12.91 -20.22 5.54
CA GLU A 40 -12.88 -21.69 5.63
C GLU A 40 -11.57 -22.23 6.23
N LYS A 41 -10.42 -21.65 5.82
CA LYS A 41 -9.11 -22.02 6.40
C LYS A 41 -9.06 -21.69 7.88
N LEU A 42 -9.40 -20.47 8.28
CA LEU A 42 -9.37 -20.02 9.66
C LEU A 42 -10.33 -20.84 10.56
N GLU A 43 -11.53 -21.15 10.08
CA GLU A 43 -12.49 -22.03 10.77
C GLU A 43 -11.94 -23.46 10.91
N SER A 44 -11.24 -23.98 9.90
CA SER A 44 -10.60 -25.31 9.97
C SER A 44 -9.47 -25.37 11.01
N PHE A 45 -8.85 -24.24 11.35
CA PHE A 45 -7.89 -24.12 12.44
C PHE A 45 -8.57 -23.94 13.81
N GLY A 46 -9.90 -23.90 13.87
CA GLY A 46 -10.68 -23.73 15.10
C GLY A 46 -10.75 -22.30 15.59
N LEU A 47 -10.46 -21.31 14.75
CA LEU A 47 -10.47 -19.90 15.12
C LEU A 47 -11.86 -19.29 14.97
N PRO A 48 -12.37 -18.52 15.95
CA PRO A 48 -13.54 -17.69 15.78
C PRO A 48 -13.25 -16.56 14.79
N ILE A 49 -14.15 -16.39 13.81
CA ILE A 49 -14.03 -15.38 12.77
C ILE A 49 -15.14 -14.34 12.82
N HIS A 50 -14.84 -13.15 12.31
CA HIS A 50 -15.79 -12.10 12.00
C HIS A 50 -15.63 -11.72 10.52
N ARG A 51 -16.75 -11.58 9.82
CA ARG A 51 -16.78 -11.25 8.39
C ARG A 51 -17.54 -9.96 8.14
N GLY A 52 -17.23 -9.30 7.02
CA GLY A 52 -18.02 -8.21 6.48
C GLY A 52 -17.50 -6.81 6.78
N LEU A 53 -16.40 -6.63 7.50
CA LEU A 53 -15.73 -5.33 7.54
C LEU A 53 -15.22 -4.98 6.13
N ALA A 54 -15.48 -3.76 5.68
CA ALA A 54 -15.26 -3.34 4.30
C ALA A 54 -15.86 -4.30 3.25
N GLY A 55 -16.98 -4.96 3.59
CA GLY A 55 -17.72 -5.88 2.73
C GLY A 55 -17.18 -7.30 2.70
N THR A 56 -15.90 -7.52 2.38
CA THR A 56 -15.29 -8.84 2.20
C THR A 56 -14.18 -9.17 3.21
N GLY A 57 -13.84 -8.25 4.10
CA GLY A 57 -12.81 -8.44 5.11
C GLY A 57 -13.15 -9.54 6.12
N VAL A 58 -12.11 -10.25 6.57
CA VAL A 58 -12.19 -11.32 7.56
C VAL A 58 -11.23 -11.03 8.70
N VAL A 59 -11.69 -11.17 9.94
CA VAL A 59 -10.84 -11.08 11.14
C VAL A 59 -11.00 -12.34 11.97
N ALA A 60 -9.89 -13.05 12.22
CA ALA A 60 -9.87 -14.16 13.15
C ALA A 60 -9.22 -13.73 14.47
N THR A 61 -9.66 -14.33 15.57
CA THR A 61 -9.12 -14.05 16.90
C THR A 61 -8.57 -15.32 17.52
N LEU A 62 -7.33 -15.27 17.98
CA LEU A 62 -6.72 -16.33 18.80
C LEU A 62 -6.34 -15.74 20.16
N LYS A 63 -7.00 -16.21 21.22
CA LYS A 63 -6.71 -15.82 22.61
C LYS A 63 -6.08 -16.97 23.36
N ASN A 64 -4.90 -16.72 23.95
CA ASN A 64 -4.22 -17.65 24.82
C ASN A 64 -3.85 -16.97 26.16
N GLY A 65 -4.80 -16.97 27.09
CA GLY A 65 -4.66 -16.30 28.38
C GLY A 65 -4.95 -14.80 28.34
N GLU A 66 -4.75 -14.15 29.48
CA GLU A 66 -4.85 -12.69 29.60
C GLU A 66 -3.48 -12.06 29.31
N GLY A 67 -3.46 -10.95 28.60
CA GLY A 67 -2.23 -10.26 28.22
C GLY A 67 -2.49 -9.16 27.18
N PRO A 68 -1.42 -8.60 26.57
CA PRO A 68 -1.52 -7.65 25.49
C PRO A 68 -2.21 -8.23 24.26
N SER A 69 -2.54 -7.35 23.30
CA SER A 69 -3.23 -7.72 22.08
C SER A 69 -2.55 -7.07 20.87
N ILE A 70 -2.33 -7.84 19.80
CA ILE A 70 -1.77 -7.34 18.55
C ILE A 70 -2.62 -7.72 17.35
N GLY A 71 -2.56 -6.88 16.32
CA GLY A 71 -3.14 -7.15 15.00
C GLY A 71 -2.07 -7.45 13.97
N LEU A 72 -2.27 -8.51 13.19
CA LEU A 72 -1.45 -8.85 12.02
C LEU A 72 -2.32 -8.71 10.78
N ARG A 73 -1.85 -7.96 9.77
CA ARG A 73 -2.63 -7.65 8.56
C ARG A 73 -2.01 -8.26 7.31
N ALA A 74 -2.84 -8.83 6.48
CA ALA A 74 -2.58 -9.11 5.08
C ALA A 74 -3.71 -8.53 4.20
N ASP A 75 -3.35 -8.03 3.04
CA ASP A 75 -4.26 -7.65 1.97
C ASP A 75 -4.70 -8.86 1.13
N MET A 76 -5.84 -8.74 0.40
CA MET A 76 -6.44 -9.87 -0.30
C MET A 76 -6.75 -9.61 -1.78
N ASP A 77 -6.84 -8.35 -2.20
CA ASP A 77 -7.31 -7.97 -3.53
C ASP A 77 -6.26 -8.11 -4.62
N ALA A 78 -6.72 -8.11 -5.86
CA ALA A 78 -5.92 -8.22 -7.06
C ALA A 78 -6.10 -7.00 -7.97
N LEU A 79 -5.29 -6.92 -9.01
CA LEU A 79 -5.25 -5.82 -9.98
C LEU A 79 -6.07 -6.13 -11.25
N PRO A 80 -6.68 -5.10 -11.89
CA PRO A 80 -7.29 -5.21 -13.22
C PRO A 80 -6.21 -5.27 -14.32
N LEU A 81 -5.46 -6.38 -14.35
CA LEU A 81 -4.31 -6.59 -15.21
C LEU A 81 -4.40 -7.95 -15.90
N LEU A 82 -4.19 -7.99 -17.22
CA LEU A 82 -4.13 -9.25 -17.97
C LEU A 82 -2.79 -9.94 -17.73
N GLU A 83 -2.82 -11.09 -17.08
CA GLU A 83 -1.65 -11.93 -16.87
C GLU A 83 -1.12 -12.52 -18.17
N LYS A 84 0.21 -12.54 -18.33
CA LYS A 84 0.92 -13.07 -19.51
C LYS A 84 1.81 -14.28 -19.20
N ASN A 85 1.78 -14.78 -17.99
CA ASN A 85 2.49 -15.98 -17.58
C ASN A 85 1.89 -17.25 -18.23
N GLN A 86 2.65 -18.36 -18.17
CA GLN A 86 2.27 -19.65 -18.78
C GLN A 86 2.46 -20.84 -17.82
N PHE A 87 2.59 -20.59 -16.53
CA PHE A 87 2.68 -21.66 -15.53
C PHE A 87 1.28 -22.19 -15.15
N GLY A 88 1.21 -23.33 -14.44
CA GLY A 88 -0.04 -24.03 -14.17
C GLY A 88 -1.02 -23.30 -13.23
N HIS A 89 -0.58 -22.29 -12.50
CA HIS A 89 -1.38 -21.51 -11.56
C HIS A 89 -1.72 -20.09 -12.05
N CYS A 90 -1.62 -19.83 -13.36
CA CYS A 90 -2.05 -18.56 -13.94
C CYS A 90 -3.51 -18.23 -13.59
N SER A 91 -3.83 -16.94 -13.60
CA SER A 91 -5.19 -16.45 -13.41
C SER A 91 -6.19 -17.13 -14.35
N GLN A 92 -7.29 -17.61 -13.77
CA GLN A 92 -8.46 -18.13 -14.49
C GLN A 92 -9.54 -17.04 -14.69
N ASN A 93 -9.31 -15.84 -14.14
CA ASN A 93 -10.18 -14.68 -14.23
C ASN A 93 -9.58 -13.67 -15.22
N GLU A 94 -9.95 -13.75 -16.50
CA GLU A 94 -9.39 -12.90 -17.56
C GLU A 94 -9.42 -11.41 -17.18
N GLY A 95 -8.29 -10.71 -17.40
CA GLY A 95 -8.14 -9.30 -17.08
C GLY A 95 -7.93 -9.00 -15.59
N LYS A 96 -7.70 -10.01 -14.75
CA LYS A 96 -7.36 -9.84 -13.33
C LYS A 96 -6.13 -10.67 -12.98
N MET A 97 -5.29 -10.16 -12.09
CA MET A 97 -4.05 -10.83 -11.70
C MET A 97 -3.58 -10.40 -10.30
N HIS A 98 -3.11 -11.33 -9.49
CA HIS A 98 -2.32 -11.00 -8.31
C HIS A 98 -0.91 -10.57 -8.70
N ALA A 99 -0.76 -9.33 -9.12
CA ALA A 99 0.52 -8.77 -9.57
C ALA A 99 1.21 -7.90 -8.50
N CYS A 100 0.68 -7.89 -7.27
CA CYS A 100 1.29 -7.22 -6.10
C CYS A 100 1.75 -8.20 -5.00
N GLY A 101 1.32 -9.47 -5.07
CA GLY A 101 1.74 -10.50 -4.12
C GLY A 101 0.80 -10.70 -2.93
N HIS A 102 -0.42 -10.16 -2.98
CA HIS A 102 -1.40 -10.27 -1.90
C HIS A 102 -1.86 -11.73 -1.67
N ASP A 103 -1.79 -12.58 -2.68
CA ASP A 103 -1.92 -14.04 -2.57
C ASP A 103 -0.86 -14.65 -1.62
N GLY A 104 0.38 -14.19 -1.71
CA GLY A 104 1.47 -14.55 -0.81
C GLY A 104 1.29 -13.99 0.60
N HIS A 105 0.89 -12.72 0.73
CA HIS A 105 0.65 -12.07 2.03
C HIS A 105 -0.46 -12.80 2.79
N THR A 106 -1.61 -13.03 2.14
CA THR A 106 -2.74 -13.81 2.68
C THR A 106 -2.27 -15.20 3.12
N THR A 107 -1.49 -15.88 2.29
CA THR A 107 -0.98 -17.23 2.58
C THR A 107 -0.04 -17.26 3.79
N MET A 108 0.90 -16.32 3.89
CA MET A 108 1.82 -16.24 5.03
C MET A 108 1.08 -16.00 6.34
N LEU A 109 0.04 -15.16 6.32
CA LEU A 109 -0.76 -14.88 7.51
C LEU A 109 -1.65 -16.09 7.89
N LEU A 110 -2.24 -16.81 6.92
CA LEU A 110 -2.93 -18.07 7.16
C LEU A 110 -2.00 -19.13 7.74
N GLY A 111 -0.78 -19.24 7.23
CA GLY A 111 0.24 -20.14 7.75
C GLY A 111 0.57 -19.87 9.22
N ALA A 112 0.75 -18.60 9.57
CA ALA A 112 0.99 -18.19 10.96
C ALA A 112 -0.21 -18.49 11.87
N ALA A 113 -1.43 -18.20 11.40
CA ALA A 113 -2.65 -18.52 12.13
C ALA A 113 -2.78 -20.02 12.41
N SER A 114 -2.48 -20.87 11.41
CA SER A 114 -2.50 -22.33 11.53
C SER A 114 -1.49 -22.84 12.58
N VAL A 115 -0.24 -22.35 12.53
CA VAL A 115 0.82 -22.78 13.48
C VAL A 115 0.50 -22.35 14.91
N LEU A 116 0.11 -21.09 15.09
CA LEU A 116 -0.22 -20.54 16.41
C LEU A 116 -1.49 -21.15 17.01
N ALA A 117 -2.46 -21.53 16.18
CA ALA A 117 -3.68 -22.21 16.66
C ALA A 117 -3.39 -23.64 17.12
N GLU A 118 -2.51 -24.37 16.40
CA GLU A 118 -2.15 -25.74 16.77
C GLU A 118 -1.33 -25.81 18.06
N SER A 119 -0.39 -24.86 18.25
CA SER A 119 0.49 -24.84 19.42
C SER A 119 0.74 -23.39 19.86
N PRO A 120 -0.17 -22.81 20.67
CA PRO A 120 -0.03 -21.42 21.11
C PRO A 120 1.21 -21.24 22.02
N SER A 121 2.24 -20.59 21.48
CA SER A 121 3.51 -20.28 22.14
C SER A 121 3.58 -18.84 22.68
N PHE A 122 2.44 -18.23 22.97
CA PHE A 122 2.31 -16.85 23.43
C PHE A 122 1.25 -16.70 24.52
N ARG A 123 1.20 -15.53 25.17
CA ARG A 123 0.16 -15.18 26.16
C ARG A 123 -0.46 -13.82 25.84
N GLY A 124 -1.75 -13.81 25.51
CA GLY A 124 -2.48 -12.61 25.12
C GLY A 124 -3.45 -12.88 23.98
N THR A 125 -3.65 -11.91 23.11
CA THR A 125 -4.58 -12.01 21.99
C THR A 125 -3.93 -11.60 20.66
N VAL A 126 -4.14 -12.40 19.62
CA VAL A 126 -3.75 -12.07 18.24
C VAL A 126 -5.01 -11.95 17.39
N HIS A 127 -5.14 -10.84 16.67
CA HIS A 127 -6.14 -10.66 15.63
C HIS A 127 -5.48 -10.77 14.27
N PHE A 128 -5.89 -11.77 13.47
CA PHE A 128 -5.47 -11.95 12.08
C PHE A 128 -6.45 -11.20 11.20
N ILE A 129 -5.99 -10.13 10.56
CA ILE A 129 -6.79 -9.18 9.80
C ILE A 129 -6.53 -9.39 8.31
N PHE A 130 -7.52 -9.93 7.59
CA PHE A 130 -7.48 -10.08 6.15
C PHE A 130 -8.27 -8.95 5.52
N GLN A 131 -7.55 -8.01 4.93
CA GLN A 131 -8.09 -6.74 4.47
C GLN A 131 -8.35 -6.76 2.97
N PRO A 132 -9.56 -6.34 2.51
CA PRO A 132 -9.85 -6.15 1.10
C PRO A 132 -9.38 -4.79 0.58
N ALA A 133 -9.37 -4.63 -0.74
CA ALA A 133 -9.37 -3.35 -1.45
C ALA A 133 -8.21 -2.42 -1.11
N GLU A 134 -6.99 -2.94 -1.03
CA GLU A 134 -5.78 -2.12 -0.89
C GLU A 134 -5.52 -1.33 -2.19
N GLU A 135 -5.64 -1.96 -3.36
CA GLU A 135 -5.33 -1.45 -4.69
C GLU A 135 -6.32 -0.37 -5.18
N GLY A 136 -6.34 0.77 -4.49
CA GLY A 136 -7.15 1.94 -4.85
C GLY A 136 -8.54 2.04 -4.22
N GLY A 137 -8.96 1.03 -3.42
CA GLY A 137 -10.25 1.04 -2.73
C GLY A 137 -10.24 1.65 -1.34
N GLY A 138 -9.09 1.65 -0.67
CA GLY A 138 -8.94 2.13 0.70
C GLY A 138 -9.67 1.25 1.73
N GLY A 139 -9.65 -0.08 1.51
CA GLY A 139 -10.32 -1.04 2.39
C GLY A 139 -9.85 -0.97 3.84
N GLY A 140 -8.55 -0.67 4.08
CA GLY A 140 -8.02 -0.42 5.41
C GLY A 140 -8.69 0.76 6.10
N ASN A 141 -8.92 1.87 5.39
CA ASN A 141 -9.67 3.02 5.91
C ASN A 141 -11.14 2.66 6.21
N VAL A 142 -11.77 1.89 5.32
CA VAL A 142 -13.15 1.45 5.50
C VAL A 142 -13.26 0.56 6.73
N MET A 143 -12.38 -0.44 6.88
CA MET A 143 -12.36 -1.31 8.07
C MET A 143 -12.19 -0.51 9.37
N VAL A 144 -11.26 0.46 9.40
CA VAL A 144 -11.04 1.31 10.58
C VAL A 144 -12.30 2.13 10.89
N LYS A 145 -12.94 2.74 9.88
CA LYS A 145 -14.18 3.52 10.06
C LYS A 145 -15.37 2.69 10.49
N GLU A 146 -15.41 1.41 10.12
CA GLU A 146 -16.47 0.46 10.52
C GLU A 146 -16.22 -0.15 11.91
N GLY A 147 -15.19 0.32 12.61
CA GLY A 147 -14.92 -0.04 13.99
C GLY A 147 -14.02 -1.27 14.14
N LEU A 148 -13.02 -1.46 13.26
CA LEU A 148 -12.05 -2.55 13.37
C LEU A 148 -11.44 -2.62 14.76
N PHE A 149 -10.89 -1.52 15.25
CA PHE A 149 -10.17 -1.49 16.52
C PHE A 149 -11.06 -1.26 17.76
N GLU A 150 -12.33 -0.97 17.58
CA GLU A 150 -13.36 -1.01 18.62
C GLU A 150 -13.85 -2.43 18.87
N LYS A 151 -13.99 -3.22 17.80
CA LYS A 151 -14.40 -4.63 17.85
C LYS A 151 -13.23 -5.56 18.22
N PHE A 152 -12.05 -5.23 17.72
CA PHE A 152 -10.81 -6.00 17.90
C PHE A 152 -9.70 -5.08 18.42
N PRO A 153 -9.76 -4.71 19.71
CA PRO A 153 -8.79 -3.80 20.30
C PRO A 153 -7.38 -4.40 20.28
N VAL A 154 -6.41 -3.59 19.82
CA VAL A 154 -4.99 -3.96 19.78
C VAL A 154 -4.12 -2.85 20.34
N ASP A 155 -3.00 -3.24 20.96
CA ASP A 155 -1.96 -2.33 21.42
C ASP A 155 -1.04 -1.90 20.26
N ALA A 156 -0.83 -2.79 19.29
CA ALA A 156 -0.07 -2.52 18.08
C ALA A 156 -0.61 -3.33 16.89
N VAL A 157 -0.33 -2.82 15.65
CA VAL A 157 -0.72 -3.47 14.40
C VAL A 157 0.51 -3.61 13.48
N TYR A 158 0.62 -4.76 12.79
CA TYR A 158 1.76 -5.08 11.94
C TYR A 158 1.29 -5.52 10.55
N GLY A 159 2.02 -5.08 9.53
CA GLY A 159 1.85 -5.46 8.13
C GLY A 159 3.17 -5.85 7.48
N MET A 160 3.09 -6.58 6.37
CA MET A 160 4.26 -6.99 5.60
C MET A 160 3.93 -6.95 4.11
N HIS A 161 4.90 -6.54 3.29
CA HIS A 161 4.81 -6.62 1.85
C HIS A 161 6.03 -7.34 1.26
N ASN A 162 5.83 -8.20 0.30
CA ASN A 162 6.92 -8.75 -0.49
C ASN A 162 7.56 -7.65 -1.34
N TRP A 163 8.88 -7.68 -1.48
CA TRP A 163 9.59 -6.63 -2.19
C TRP A 163 10.57 -7.19 -3.25
N PRO A 164 10.21 -7.16 -4.54
CA PRO A 164 11.12 -7.53 -5.62
C PRO A 164 12.35 -6.61 -5.67
N GLY A 165 13.51 -7.20 -5.85
CA GLY A 165 14.82 -6.50 -5.85
C GLY A 165 15.57 -6.54 -4.51
N MET A 166 14.90 -6.98 -3.42
CA MET A 166 15.56 -7.45 -2.22
C MET A 166 15.76 -8.97 -2.31
N GLU A 167 16.91 -9.47 -1.84
CA GLU A 167 17.20 -10.91 -1.88
C GLU A 167 16.25 -11.71 -0.98
N PRO A 168 15.89 -12.96 -1.36
CA PRO A 168 15.05 -13.81 -0.52
C PRO A 168 15.65 -13.99 0.88
N GLY A 169 14.84 -13.69 1.89
CA GLY A 169 15.26 -13.73 3.30
C GLY A 169 15.92 -12.44 3.80
N GLU A 170 16.02 -11.40 2.99
CA GLU A 170 16.23 -10.05 3.51
C GLU A 170 14.92 -9.48 4.01
N ILE A 171 14.96 -8.77 5.14
CA ILE A 171 13.81 -8.07 5.70
C ILE A 171 14.17 -6.60 5.89
N GLY A 172 13.45 -5.73 5.18
CA GLY A 172 13.59 -4.27 5.29
C GLY A 172 12.69 -3.72 6.38
N VAL A 173 13.28 -2.99 7.34
CA VAL A 173 12.55 -2.30 8.41
C VAL A 173 12.86 -0.81 8.33
N HIS A 174 11.82 0.02 8.27
CA HIS A 174 11.95 1.47 8.20
C HIS A 174 11.68 2.09 9.58
N ASN A 175 12.52 3.01 9.97
CA ASN A 175 12.30 3.80 11.17
C ASN A 175 11.62 5.13 10.80
N GLY A 176 10.30 5.06 10.57
CA GLY A 176 9.52 6.19 10.08
C GLY A 176 8.75 5.86 8.79
N PRO A 177 8.73 6.76 7.78
CA PRO A 177 7.99 6.54 6.55
C PRO A 177 8.50 5.33 5.76
N VAL A 178 7.59 4.47 5.31
CA VAL A 178 7.87 3.29 4.47
C VAL A 178 7.57 3.57 3.01
N LEU A 179 6.38 4.15 2.76
CA LEU A 179 5.92 4.55 1.43
C LEU A 179 5.36 5.98 1.48
N ALA A 180 5.18 6.58 0.30
CA ALA A 180 4.68 7.93 0.19
C ALA A 180 3.15 8.01 0.36
N ALA A 181 2.67 9.15 0.86
CA ALA A 181 1.30 9.57 0.62
C ALA A 181 1.08 9.81 -0.87
N ASN A 182 -0.10 9.50 -1.38
CA ASN A 182 -0.47 9.77 -2.75
C ASN A 182 -1.69 10.68 -2.80
N ASP A 183 -1.56 11.78 -3.54
CA ASP A 183 -2.69 12.62 -3.89
C ASP A 183 -2.74 12.79 -5.40
N ALA A 184 -3.93 13.02 -5.93
CA ALA A 184 -4.11 13.49 -7.29
C ALA A 184 -4.62 14.92 -7.26
N PHE A 185 -4.47 15.64 -8.37
CA PHE A 185 -5.08 16.94 -8.54
C PHE A 185 -5.66 17.12 -9.92
N ASP A 186 -6.78 17.87 -9.96
CA ASP A 186 -7.32 18.45 -11.17
C ASP A 186 -7.13 19.96 -11.09
N LEU A 187 -6.72 20.56 -12.19
CA LEU A 187 -6.55 21.99 -12.33
C LEU A 187 -7.27 22.46 -13.59
N GLU A 188 -8.15 23.42 -13.46
CA GLU A 188 -8.80 24.07 -14.58
C GLU A 188 -8.36 25.55 -14.62
N ILE A 189 -7.86 25.98 -15.76
CA ILE A 189 -7.48 27.37 -16.02
C ILE A 189 -8.49 27.94 -17.01
N GLN A 190 -9.19 28.97 -16.60
CA GLN A 190 -10.21 29.66 -17.36
C GLN A 190 -9.67 30.98 -17.88
N GLY A 191 -9.67 31.11 -19.18
CA GLY A 191 -9.34 32.32 -19.93
C GLY A 191 -10.57 32.92 -20.62
N LYS A 192 -10.32 33.50 -21.78
CA LYS A 192 -11.33 33.99 -22.70
C LYS A 192 -10.90 33.66 -24.12
N GLY A 193 -11.58 32.71 -24.74
CA GLY A 193 -11.29 32.28 -26.11
C GLY A 193 -11.61 33.31 -27.18
N GLY A 194 -11.16 32.99 -28.37
CA GLY A 194 -11.43 33.84 -29.53
C GLY A 194 -10.56 33.52 -30.75
N HIS A 195 -10.51 34.44 -31.69
CA HIS A 195 -9.77 34.25 -32.96
C HIS A 195 -8.26 34.35 -32.70
N ALA A 196 -7.50 33.33 -33.09
CA ALA A 196 -6.05 33.27 -32.82
C ALA A 196 -5.24 34.43 -33.44
N ALA A 197 -5.77 35.09 -34.47
CA ALA A 197 -5.15 36.30 -35.08
C ALA A 197 -5.52 37.60 -34.34
N MET A 198 -6.38 37.55 -33.32
CA MET A 198 -6.83 38.72 -32.53
C MET A 198 -6.61 38.45 -31.03
N PRO A 199 -5.34 38.16 -30.61
CA PRO A 199 -5.06 37.76 -29.24
C PRO A 199 -5.29 38.88 -28.21
N ASP A 200 -5.27 40.14 -28.63
CA ASP A 200 -5.57 41.33 -27.79
C ASP A 200 -7.02 41.37 -27.29
N LEU A 201 -7.94 40.62 -27.90
CA LEU A 201 -9.35 40.45 -27.48
C LEU A 201 -9.57 39.24 -26.58
N CYS A 202 -8.55 38.44 -26.37
CA CYS A 202 -8.59 37.17 -25.65
C CYS A 202 -7.82 37.21 -24.34
N ILE A 203 -8.00 36.17 -23.53
CA ILE A 203 -7.13 35.79 -22.42
C ILE A 203 -6.73 34.35 -22.69
N ASP A 204 -5.49 34.12 -23.13
CA ASP A 204 -5.04 32.81 -23.58
C ASP A 204 -4.77 31.86 -22.41
N PRO A 205 -5.62 30.85 -22.17
CA PRO A 205 -5.44 29.90 -21.09
C PRO A 205 -4.31 28.89 -21.35
N ILE A 206 -3.92 28.67 -22.62
CA ILE A 206 -2.78 27.79 -22.98
C ILE A 206 -1.48 28.44 -22.52
N LEU A 207 -1.31 29.74 -22.77
CA LEU A 207 -0.16 30.48 -22.26
C LEU A 207 -0.11 30.44 -20.73
N ALA A 208 -1.23 30.69 -20.08
CA ALA A 208 -1.32 30.64 -18.61
C ALA A 208 -0.97 29.23 -18.07
N ALA A 209 -1.49 28.16 -18.69
CA ALA A 209 -1.20 26.77 -18.31
C ALA A 209 0.29 26.44 -18.46
N SER A 210 0.94 26.84 -19.53
CA SER A 210 2.37 26.62 -19.76
C SER A 210 3.24 27.23 -18.65
N GLN A 211 2.90 28.44 -18.22
CA GLN A 211 3.60 29.12 -17.14
C GLN A 211 3.30 28.48 -15.76
N VAL A 212 2.07 28.03 -15.52
CA VAL A 212 1.70 27.31 -14.31
C VAL A 212 2.48 25.99 -14.22
N VAL A 213 2.57 25.19 -15.29
CA VAL A 213 3.35 23.93 -15.29
C VAL A 213 4.80 24.18 -14.92
N SER A 214 5.41 25.21 -15.51
CA SER A 214 6.80 25.60 -15.19
C SER A 214 6.94 26.09 -13.75
N ALA A 215 6.03 26.93 -13.28
CA ALA A 215 6.06 27.52 -11.93
C ALA A 215 5.81 26.46 -10.83
N LEU A 216 4.98 25.45 -11.08
CA LEU A 216 4.73 24.35 -10.15
C LEU A 216 6.02 23.61 -9.76
N GLN A 217 7.05 23.57 -10.62
CA GLN A 217 8.34 22.97 -10.28
C GLN A 217 9.03 23.69 -9.12
N SER A 218 8.74 24.97 -8.90
CA SER A 218 9.29 25.75 -7.77
C SER A 218 8.73 25.32 -6.42
N VAL A 219 7.54 24.71 -6.39
CA VAL A 219 6.91 24.21 -5.17
C VAL A 219 7.83 23.24 -4.43
N VAL A 220 8.38 22.28 -5.17
CA VAL A 220 9.33 21.30 -4.61
C VAL A 220 10.72 21.92 -4.50
N THR A 221 11.25 22.47 -5.60
CA THR A 221 12.67 22.88 -5.68
C THR A 221 13.04 24.10 -4.83
N ARG A 222 12.06 24.93 -4.42
CA ARG A 222 12.27 26.16 -3.64
C ARG A 222 11.38 26.26 -2.40
N GLY A 223 10.28 25.51 -2.34
CA GLY A 223 9.30 25.58 -1.27
C GLY A 223 9.50 24.56 -0.14
N ILE A 224 10.19 23.45 -0.42
CA ILE A 224 10.40 22.34 0.52
C ILE A 224 11.84 22.33 1.03
N ASN A 225 12.04 21.88 2.27
CA ASN A 225 13.38 21.70 2.82
C ASN A 225 14.17 20.71 1.94
N PRO A 226 15.41 21.01 1.52
CA PRO A 226 16.19 20.16 0.64
C PRO A 226 16.43 18.71 1.13
N VAL A 227 16.31 18.46 2.42
CA VAL A 227 16.41 17.10 3.00
C VAL A 227 15.07 16.36 3.05
N ASP A 228 13.96 17.03 2.74
CA ASP A 228 12.65 16.43 2.62
C ASP A 228 12.33 16.11 1.16
N SER A 229 11.66 14.98 0.92
CA SER A 229 11.30 14.54 -0.41
C SER A 229 9.82 14.84 -0.72
N ALA A 230 9.58 15.37 -1.91
CA ALA A 230 8.25 15.54 -2.48
C ALA A 230 8.31 15.43 -4.00
N VAL A 231 7.24 14.94 -4.61
CA VAL A 231 7.07 14.87 -6.07
C VAL A 231 5.76 15.55 -6.44
N VAL A 232 5.81 16.47 -7.40
CA VAL A 232 4.62 17.08 -8.02
C VAL A 232 4.77 16.91 -9.53
N THR A 233 3.87 16.12 -10.14
CA THR A 233 3.93 15.82 -11.57
C THR A 233 2.62 16.18 -12.24
N VAL A 234 2.67 17.02 -13.28
CA VAL A 234 1.56 17.21 -14.22
C VAL A 234 1.64 16.07 -15.25
N THR A 235 0.60 15.27 -15.32
CA THR A 235 0.55 14.06 -16.17
C THR A 235 -0.33 14.22 -17.40
N GLN A 236 -1.23 15.21 -17.41
CA GLN A 236 -2.15 15.46 -18.51
C GLN A 236 -2.36 16.95 -18.71
N ILE A 237 -2.47 17.36 -19.98
CA ILE A 237 -2.86 18.70 -20.42
C ILE A 237 -3.82 18.55 -21.61
N HIS A 238 -5.01 19.12 -21.49
CA HIS A 238 -6.06 19.08 -22.52
C HIS A 238 -6.54 20.49 -22.86
N ALA A 239 -6.37 20.92 -24.13
CA ALA A 239 -6.79 22.23 -24.60
C ALA A 239 -6.90 22.28 -26.11
N GLY A 240 -7.92 23.02 -26.60
CA GLY A 240 -8.07 23.42 -28.00
C GLY A 240 -8.46 22.30 -28.95
N ASP A 241 -9.21 22.67 -30.01
CA ASP A 241 -9.72 21.75 -31.04
C ASP A 241 -9.44 22.22 -32.47
N ALA A 242 -9.06 23.49 -32.66
CA ALA A 242 -8.85 24.09 -33.98
C ALA A 242 -7.63 25.00 -34.03
N TYR A 243 -6.96 25.04 -35.20
CA TYR A 243 -5.71 25.79 -35.37
C TYR A 243 -5.85 27.31 -35.24
N ASN A 244 -7.05 27.85 -35.51
CA ASN A 244 -7.31 29.30 -35.54
C ASN A 244 -8.19 29.80 -34.40
N VAL A 245 -8.36 28.98 -33.34
CA VAL A 245 -9.19 29.29 -32.14
C VAL A 245 -8.37 29.19 -30.87
N ILE A 246 -8.33 30.25 -30.07
CA ILE A 246 -7.88 30.20 -28.68
C ILE A 246 -9.04 29.62 -27.86
N PRO A 247 -8.84 28.54 -27.08
CA PRO A 247 -9.91 27.94 -26.29
C PRO A 247 -10.28 28.80 -25.06
N ASP A 248 -11.45 28.55 -24.47
CA ASP A 248 -11.87 29.22 -23.25
C ASP A 248 -11.15 28.70 -22.00
N SER A 249 -10.75 27.42 -22.00
CA SER A 249 -10.15 26.79 -20.82
C SER A 249 -9.09 25.75 -21.19
N VAL A 250 -8.26 25.43 -20.20
CA VAL A 250 -7.30 24.30 -20.19
C VAL A 250 -7.52 23.46 -18.95
N LYS A 251 -7.54 22.13 -19.13
CA LYS A 251 -7.59 21.17 -18.02
C LYS A 251 -6.26 20.46 -17.88
N LEU A 252 -5.76 20.40 -16.66
CA LEU A 252 -4.55 19.67 -16.30
C LEU A 252 -4.87 18.70 -15.18
N CYS A 253 -4.19 17.55 -15.17
CA CYS A 253 -4.24 16.59 -14.07
C CYS A 253 -2.83 16.20 -13.65
N GLY A 254 -2.68 15.72 -12.42
CA GLY A 254 -1.40 15.26 -11.96
C GLY A 254 -1.44 14.54 -10.62
N SER A 255 -0.26 14.24 -10.11
CA SER A 255 -0.07 13.52 -8.85
C SER A 255 0.91 14.24 -7.93
N ILE A 256 0.74 13.98 -6.62
CA ILE A 256 1.61 14.48 -5.55
C ILE A 256 2.05 13.27 -4.73
N ARG A 257 3.35 13.21 -4.37
CA ARG A 257 3.91 12.23 -3.43
C ARG A 257 4.67 12.93 -2.33
N THR A 258 4.43 12.54 -1.08
CA THR A 258 5.11 13.11 0.10
C THR A 258 5.23 12.05 1.20
N PHE A 259 6.27 12.17 2.05
CA PHE A 259 6.48 11.22 3.15
C PHE A 259 6.08 11.77 4.52
N LYS A 260 5.93 13.09 4.63
CA LYS A 260 5.60 13.79 5.89
C LYS A 260 4.32 14.62 5.72
N LYS A 261 3.49 14.63 6.75
CA LYS A 261 2.23 15.39 6.76
C LYS A 261 2.47 16.87 6.54
N GLU A 262 3.46 17.45 7.22
CA GLU A 262 3.79 18.88 7.13
C GLU A 262 4.28 19.26 5.73
N VAL A 263 5.03 18.37 5.09
CA VAL A 263 5.48 18.55 3.69
C VAL A 263 4.29 18.50 2.74
N ARG A 264 3.37 17.56 2.94
CA ARG A 264 2.12 17.45 2.15
C ARG A 264 1.30 18.72 2.21
N GLU A 265 1.03 19.22 3.43
CA GLU A 265 0.28 20.45 3.66
C GLU A 265 0.96 21.66 3.01
N LYS A 266 2.29 21.75 3.14
CA LYS A 266 3.09 22.81 2.52
C LYS A 266 3.07 22.76 1.00
N VAL A 267 3.18 21.56 0.40
CA VAL A 267 3.11 21.38 -1.06
C VAL A 267 1.76 21.85 -1.58
N ILE A 268 0.66 21.38 -0.99
CA ILE A 268 -0.70 21.73 -1.40
C ILE A 268 -0.93 23.25 -1.32
N SER A 269 -0.62 23.87 -0.19
CA SER A 269 -0.80 25.32 -0.02
C SER A 269 0.06 26.15 -0.96
N SER A 270 1.27 25.67 -1.26
CA SER A 270 2.17 26.34 -2.22
C SER A 270 1.66 26.18 -3.66
N MET A 271 1.14 25.01 -4.03
CA MET A 271 0.50 24.80 -5.34
C MET A 271 -0.67 25.75 -5.55
N GLU A 272 -1.57 25.88 -4.57
CA GLU A 272 -2.71 26.82 -4.62
C GLU A 272 -2.25 28.26 -4.87
N SER A 273 -1.23 28.69 -4.14
CA SER A 273 -0.68 30.04 -4.25
C SER A 273 -0.03 30.30 -5.60
N VAL A 274 0.78 29.37 -6.09
CA VAL A 274 1.47 29.46 -7.39
C VAL A 274 0.46 29.48 -8.53
N VAL A 275 -0.47 28.52 -8.54
CA VAL A 275 -1.50 28.40 -9.60
C VAL A 275 -2.33 29.67 -9.69
N LYS A 276 -2.84 30.14 -8.56
CA LYS A 276 -3.64 31.36 -8.51
C LYS A 276 -2.85 32.62 -8.93
N GLY A 277 -1.62 32.75 -8.42
CA GLY A 277 -0.77 33.89 -8.69
C GLY A 277 -0.38 34.00 -10.18
N VAL A 278 0.05 32.91 -10.78
CA VAL A 278 0.46 32.86 -12.19
C VAL A 278 -0.72 33.09 -13.12
N ALA A 279 -1.82 32.38 -12.92
CA ALA A 279 -3.02 32.55 -13.75
C ALA A 279 -3.55 34.00 -13.69
N SER A 280 -3.67 34.57 -12.50
CA SER A 280 -4.12 35.95 -12.31
C SER A 280 -3.19 36.97 -12.95
N GLY A 281 -1.86 36.76 -12.88
CA GLY A 281 -0.86 37.61 -13.51
C GLY A 281 -0.99 37.69 -15.04
N LEU A 282 -1.62 36.68 -15.66
CA LEU A 282 -1.91 36.61 -17.10
C LEU A 282 -3.38 36.87 -17.44
N GLY A 283 -4.15 37.41 -16.48
CA GLY A 283 -5.56 37.75 -16.64
C GLY A 283 -6.54 36.58 -16.60
N ALA A 284 -6.04 35.35 -16.42
CA ALA A 284 -6.84 34.13 -16.31
C ALA A 284 -7.25 33.86 -14.85
N SER A 285 -8.23 32.98 -14.66
CA SER A 285 -8.53 32.39 -13.35
C SER A 285 -8.18 30.91 -13.32
N ALA A 286 -7.95 30.38 -12.12
CA ALA A 286 -7.62 28.96 -11.98
C ALA A 286 -8.28 28.35 -10.76
N GLU A 287 -8.75 27.10 -10.89
CA GLU A 287 -9.30 26.30 -9.82
C GLU A 287 -8.50 25.01 -9.68
N LEU A 288 -7.83 24.84 -8.52
CA LEU A 288 -7.11 23.62 -8.16
C LEU A 288 -7.96 22.80 -7.20
N ARG A 289 -8.19 21.53 -7.53
CA ARG A 289 -8.91 20.56 -6.70
C ARG A 289 -7.98 19.41 -6.35
N ILE A 290 -7.73 19.19 -5.06
CA ILE A 290 -6.93 18.09 -4.57
C ILE A 290 -7.85 16.90 -4.26
N LYS A 291 -7.55 15.76 -4.85
CA LYS A 291 -8.17 14.46 -4.54
C LYS A 291 -7.23 13.74 -3.57
N GLN A 292 -7.63 13.73 -2.30
CA GLN A 292 -6.83 13.06 -1.27
C GLN A 292 -6.85 11.55 -1.48
N GLY A 293 -5.67 10.97 -1.58
CA GLY A 293 -5.43 9.53 -1.56
C GLY A 293 -4.94 9.03 -0.20
N TYR A 294 -4.14 7.99 -0.20
CA TYR A 294 -3.63 7.38 1.03
C TYR A 294 -2.62 8.29 1.72
N PRO A 295 -2.62 8.37 3.06
CA PRO A 295 -1.53 8.97 3.80
C PRO A 295 -0.26 8.12 3.69
N ALA A 296 0.88 8.66 4.07
CA ALA A 296 2.11 7.87 4.18
C ALA A 296 1.99 6.87 5.34
N PRO A 297 2.30 5.57 5.13
CA PRO A 297 2.47 4.63 6.23
C PRO A 297 3.77 4.95 6.98
N ILE A 298 3.63 5.31 8.26
CA ILE A 298 4.73 5.73 9.12
C ILE A 298 4.82 4.77 10.29
N ASN A 299 5.91 4.01 10.34
CA ASN A 299 6.19 3.11 11.45
C ASN A 299 6.47 3.88 12.73
N THR A 300 5.97 3.39 13.85
CA THR A 300 6.38 3.88 15.16
C THR A 300 7.71 3.25 15.55
N VAL A 301 8.59 4.05 16.15
CA VAL A 301 10.00 3.67 16.44
C VAL A 301 10.08 2.40 17.26
N GLN A 302 9.26 2.26 18.29
CA GLN A 302 9.27 1.12 19.18
C GLN A 302 8.86 -0.17 18.45
N GLU A 303 7.79 -0.12 17.66
CA GLU A 303 7.27 -1.27 16.92
C GLU A 303 8.23 -1.64 15.77
N ALA A 304 8.92 -0.67 15.14
CA ALA A 304 9.97 -0.95 14.17
C ALA A 304 11.16 -1.70 14.79
N GLN A 305 11.60 -1.31 15.99
CA GLN A 305 12.66 -2.02 16.72
C GLN A 305 12.24 -3.45 17.07
N LYS A 306 11.01 -3.65 17.51
CA LYS A 306 10.45 -4.96 17.81
C LYS A 306 10.34 -5.83 16.56
N ALA A 307 9.87 -5.27 15.44
CA ALA A 307 9.80 -5.94 14.15
C ALA A 307 11.21 -6.37 13.66
N ALA A 308 12.20 -5.49 13.79
CA ALA A 308 13.59 -5.80 13.45
C ALA A 308 14.16 -6.93 14.32
N SER A 309 13.87 -6.93 15.61
CA SER A 309 14.30 -7.99 16.53
C SER A 309 13.65 -9.34 16.18
N ALA A 310 12.36 -9.37 15.89
CA ALA A 310 11.64 -10.57 15.46
C ALA A 310 12.19 -11.10 14.12
N ALA A 311 12.47 -10.19 13.17
CA ALA A 311 13.09 -10.52 11.89
C ALA A 311 14.49 -11.15 12.09
N ALA A 312 15.32 -10.56 12.95
CA ALA A 312 16.67 -11.06 13.22
C ALA A 312 16.67 -12.50 13.78
N ARG A 313 15.69 -12.89 14.55
CA ARG A 313 15.53 -14.28 15.03
C ARG A 313 15.31 -15.27 13.89
N VAL A 314 14.63 -14.86 12.82
CA VAL A 314 14.29 -15.73 11.68
C VAL A 314 15.41 -15.73 10.64
N VAL A 315 15.86 -14.55 10.20
CA VAL A 315 16.79 -14.45 9.06
C VAL A 315 18.24 -14.19 9.48
N GLY A 316 18.49 -13.84 10.74
CA GLY A 316 19.78 -13.40 11.26
C GLY A 316 19.97 -11.89 11.10
N GLU A 317 20.74 -11.26 12.01
CA GLU A 317 20.93 -9.81 12.05
C GLU A 317 21.45 -9.22 10.73
N THR A 318 22.34 -9.96 10.02
CA THR A 318 22.96 -9.50 8.77
C THR A 318 22.00 -9.39 7.59
N LYS A 319 20.81 -9.98 7.69
CA LYS A 319 19.77 -9.93 6.67
C LYS A 319 18.63 -8.98 7.03
N VAL A 320 18.70 -8.30 8.15
CA VAL A 320 17.77 -7.23 8.51
C VAL A 320 18.36 -5.91 8.05
N ILE A 321 17.72 -5.29 7.08
CA ILE A 321 18.10 -3.99 6.54
C ILE A 321 17.37 -2.92 7.33
N LEU A 322 18.09 -2.30 8.28
CA LEU A 322 17.56 -1.18 9.04
C LEU A 322 17.62 0.09 8.19
N ASP A 323 16.60 0.93 8.31
CA ASP A 323 16.45 2.17 7.54
C ASP A 323 16.53 1.93 6.02
N ALA A 324 15.83 0.89 5.55
CA ALA A 324 15.67 0.65 4.12
C ALA A 324 15.16 1.91 3.42
N GLU A 325 15.56 2.14 2.17
CA GLU A 325 15.14 3.33 1.42
C GLU A 325 13.62 3.28 1.15
N PRO A 326 12.85 4.31 1.56
CA PRO A 326 11.41 4.31 1.36
C PRO A 326 11.04 4.41 -0.13
N SER A 327 9.91 3.83 -0.51
CA SER A 327 9.39 3.89 -1.88
C SER A 327 8.37 5.02 -2.07
N THR A 328 8.27 5.52 -3.31
CA THR A 328 7.21 6.47 -3.70
C THR A 328 5.87 5.79 -4.03
N GLY A 329 5.75 4.47 -3.90
CA GLY A 329 4.48 3.76 -3.85
C GLY A 329 3.60 4.25 -2.71
N SER A 330 2.39 3.71 -2.61
CA SER A 330 1.44 4.04 -1.53
C SER A 330 0.80 2.76 -1.00
N GLU A 331 0.29 2.81 0.24
CA GLU A 331 -0.26 1.67 0.95
C GLU A 331 -1.32 2.14 1.96
N ASP A 332 -2.49 1.54 1.94
CA ASP A 332 -3.61 1.96 2.77
C ASP A 332 -3.55 1.42 4.22
N PHE A 333 -2.63 0.50 4.53
CA PHE A 333 -2.26 0.15 5.91
C PHE A 333 -1.90 1.39 6.73
N ALA A 334 -1.53 2.48 6.07
CA ALA A 334 -1.31 3.78 6.67
C ALA A 334 -2.47 4.24 7.57
N TYR A 335 -3.71 3.89 7.24
CA TYR A 335 -4.87 4.24 8.07
C TYR A 335 -4.91 3.44 9.38
N MET A 336 -4.45 2.19 9.35
CA MET A 336 -4.30 1.39 10.58
C MET A 336 -3.17 1.94 11.45
N LEU A 337 -2.04 2.37 10.84
CA LEU A 337 -0.93 3.04 11.55
C LEU A 337 -1.31 4.41 12.12
N GLN A 338 -2.27 5.12 11.52
CA GLN A 338 -2.82 6.34 12.12
C GLN A 338 -3.71 6.07 13.33
N ALA A 339 -4.35 4.90 13.37
CA ALA A 339 -5.25 4.53 14.45
C ALA A 339 -4.54 3.84 15.61
N ARG A 340 -3.45 3.12 15.35
CA ARG A 340 -2.69 2.35 16.35
C ARG A 340 -1.19 2.45 16.06
N PRO A 341 -0.32 2.36 17.10
CA PRO A 341 1.10 2.12 16.90
C PRO A 341 1.33 0.87 16.06
N GLY A 342 2.39 0.84 15.25
CA GLY A 342 2.64 -0.34 14.45
C GLY A 342 3.84 -0.24 13.54
N CYS A 343 4.05 -1.30 12.77
CA CYS A 343 5.14 -1.40 11.83
C CYS A 343 4.72 -2.14 10.56
N TYR A 344 5.16 -1.60 9.42
CA TYR A 344 5.09 -2.24 8.11
C TYR A 344 6.50 -2.56 7.65
N ILE A 345 6.74 -3.80 7.26
CA ILE A 345 8.06 -4.28 6.83
C ILE A 345 8.03 -4.72 5.37
N TRP A 346 9.21 -4.81 4.76
CA TRP A 346 9.41 -5.45 3.47
C TRP A 346 10.10 -6.80 3.61
N LEU A 347 9.63 -7.79 2.86
CA LEU A 347 10.23 -9.12 2.75
C LEU A 347 10.76 -9.31 1.32
N GLY A 348 12.05 -9.57 1.17
CA GLY A 348 12.69 -9.78 -0.12
C GLY A 348 12.06 -10.93 -0.89
N ASN A 349 11.56 -10.64 -2.10
CA ASN A 349 10.93 -11.59 -3.02
C ASN A 349 11.91 -12.20 -4.03
N GLY A 350 13.12 -11.64 -4.12
CA GLY A 350 14.17 -12.06 -5.05
C GLY A 350 14.46 -11.05 -6.15
N ASN A 351 15.36 -11.45 -7.04
CA ASN A 351 15.96 -10.57 -8.03
C ASN A 351 14.94 -10.09 -9.07
N ARG A 352 15.17 -8.86 -9.59
CA ARG A 352 14.42 -8.26 -10.71
C ARG A 352 14.72 -8.94 -12.06
N ASP A 353 15.86 -9.64 -12.21
CA ASP A 353 16.31 -10.23 -13.47
C ASP A 353 15.47 -11.46 -13.84
N GLY A 354 14.51 -11.23 -14.74
CA GLY A 354 13.50 -12.22 -15.13
C GLY A 354 12.30 -12.26 -14.19
N GLY A 355 12.46 -11.76 -12.95
CA GLY A 355 11.39 -11.42 -12.03
C GLY A 355 10.98 -9.97 -12.26
N CYS A 356 9.74 -9.75 -12.46
CA CYS A 356 9.21 -8.44 -12.72
C CYS A 356 8.97 -7.71 -11.40
N MET A 357 9.02 -6.37 -11.43
CA MET A 357 8.49 -5.56 -10.35
C MET A 357 6.99 -5.82 -10.18
N LEU A 358 6.48 -5.43 -9.02
CA LEU A 358 5.04 -5.38 -8.74
C LEU A 358 4.29 -4.69 -9.90
N HIS A 359 3.04 -5.07 -10.12
CA HIS A 359 2.15 -4.57 -11.18
C HIS A 359 2.61 -4.91 -12.62
N ASN A 360 3.51 -5.88 -12.78
CA ASN A 360 3.92 -6.37 -14.10
C ASN A 360 3.09 -7.59 -14.50
N PRO A 361 2.64 -7.71 -15.77
CA PRO A 361 1.85 -8.87 -16.23
C PRO A 361 2.61 -10.21 -16.22
N HIS A 362 3.91 -10.20 -15.94
CA HIS A 362 4.76 -11.40 -15.78
C HIS A 362 5.20 -11.61 -14.33
N TYR A 363 4.70 -10.83 -13.37
CA TYR A 363 5.02 -11.01 -11.96
C TYR A 363 4.55 -12.39 -11.47
N ASP A 364 5.31 -13.02 -10.59
CA ASP A 364 4.90 -14.14 -9.75
C ASP A 364 5.49 -13.99 -8.35
N PHE A 365 4.75 -14.38 -7.33
CA PHE A 365 5.23 -14.41 -5.97
C PHE A 365 6.22 -15.57 -5.78
N ASN A 366 7.31 -15.34 -5.06
CA ASN A 366 8.30 -16.38 -4.77
C ASN A 366 7.84 -17.29 -3.62
N ASP A 367 7.37 -18.49 -3.94
CA ASP A 367 6.88 -19.46 -2.95
C ASP A 367 7.94 -19.82 -1.89
N GLU A 368 9.25 -19.70 -2.18
CA GLU A 368 10.33 -20.01 -1.24
C GLU A 368 10.40 -19.05 -0.04
N ILE A 369 9.77 -17.87 -0.13
CA ILE A 369 9.71 -16.93 0.99
C ILE A 369 8.50 -17.13 1.90
N LEU A 370 7.54 -17.99 1.54
CA LEU A 370 6.38 -18.30 2.37
C LEU A 370 6.77 -18.77 3.79
N PRO A 371 7.72 -19.71 3.96
CA PRO A 371 8.15 -20.12 5.29
C PRO A 371 8.84 -18.99 6.08
N ILE A 372 9.52 -18.06 5.39
CA ILE A 372 10.24 -16.95 6.02
C ILE A 372 9.24 -15.96 6.61
N GLY A 373 8.30 -15.47 5.79
CA GLY A 373 7.30 -14.51 6.25
C GLY A 373 6.36 -15.11 7.31
N THR A 374 5.98 -16.38 7.15
CA THR A 374 5.20 -17.10 8.16
C THR A 374 5.95 -17.21 9.49
N SER A 375 7.25 -17.60 9.46
CA SER A 375 8.09 -17.67 10.67
C SER A 375 8.32 -16.30 11.30
N TYR A 376 8.41 -15.25 10.50
CA TYR A 376 8.47 -13.88 11.01
C TYR A 376 7.21 -13.54 11.82
N TRP A 377 6.00 -13.84 11.30
CA TRP A 377 4.75 -13.60 12.01
C TRP A 377 4.68 -14.37 13.34
N VAL A 378 5.09 -15.65 13.34
CA VAL A 378 5.14 -16.46 14.58
C VAL A 378 6.13 -15.86 15.56
N SER A 379 7.37 -15.54 15.13
CA SER A 379 8.40 -14.94 15.98
C SER A 379 7.98 -13.59 16.57
N LEU A 380 7.27 -12.77 15.77
CA LEU A 380 6.75 -11.47 16.22
C LEU A 380 5.69 -11.65 17.32
N VAL A 381 4.76 -12.59 17.14
CA VAL A 381 3.74 -12.92 18.16
C VAL A 381 4.39 -13.38 19.46
N GLU A 382 5.34 -14.31 19.40
CA GLU A 382 6.05 -14.83 20.58
C GLU A 382 6.83 -13.73 21.31
N GLN A 383 7.36 -12.76 20.58
CA GLN A 383 8.10 -11.64 21.15
C GLN A 383 7.20 -10.59 21.80
N GLU A 384 6.09 -10.23 21.12
CA GLU A 384 5.15 -9.21 21.60
C GLU A 384 4.26 -9.72 22.75
N LEU A 385 4.00 -11.02 22.76
CA LEU A 385 3.09 -11.69 23.70
C LEU A 385 3.82 -12.84 24.44
N PRO A 386 4.92 -12.58 25.16
CA PRO A 386 5.74 -13.64 25.74
C PRO A 386 4.96 -14.43 26.80
N ILE A 387 5.22 -15.74 26.86
CA ILE A 387 4.84 -16.58 28.00
C ILE A 387 5.77 -16.18 29.15
N SER A 388 5.25 -15.47 30.13
CA SER A 388 5.99 -15.02 31.33
C SER A 388 6.37 -16.18 32.23
#